data_038dcccb8dcddb1ea169ff0f46eaeb89
#
_entry.id   038dcccb8dcddb1ea169ff0f46eaeb89
#
_cell.length_a   1.000
_cell.length_b   1.000
_cell.length_c   1.000
_cell.angle_alpha   90.00
_cell.angle_beta   90.00
_cell.angle_gamma   90.00
#
_symmetry.space_group_name_H-M   'P 1'
#
loop_
_entity.id
_entity.type
_entity.pdbx_description
1 polymer ?
#
loop_
_entity_poly.entity_id
_entity_poly.type
_entity_poly.pdbx_seq_one_letter_code
_entity_poly.pdbx_strand_id
1 'polypeptide(L)'
;MEQYVVFKSHNQLFAIRVKNVDRVIEANRFIALPEVAEFILGVYEYHDNMIPIVDVRKKLFGKFSEQSEESKVILCRWQNHSQGLYVEDIIGISYMEETNYEQDFVQALLKKGYIEKFLKLEDEVVMLIELDYLFNNEQTKQAFLELEQLANAEENGDGSN
;
A
#
# COMPACT_ATOMS: atom_id res chain seq x y z
N MET A 1 -3.40 20.63 10.37
CA MET A 1 -4.32 19.71 9.68
C MET A 1 -3.52 18.84 8.72
N GLU A 2 -3.71 17.53 8.78
CA GLU A 2 -2.98 16.62 7.90
C GLU A 2 -3.64 16.52 6.52
N GLN A 3 -2.80 16.29 5.51
CA GLN A 3 -3.26 15.98 4.16
C GLN A 3 -3.21 14.48 3.94
N TYR A 4 -4.15 13.99 3.14
CA TYR A 4 -4.30 12.58 2.84
C TYR A 4 -4.39 12.39 1.34
N VAL A 5 -3.80 11.31 0.86
CA VAL A 5 -4.07 10.79 -0.50
C VAL A 5 -5.31 9.92 -0.38
N VAL A 6 -6.36 10.29 -1.10
CA VAL A 6 -7.62 9.54 -1.13
C VAL A 6 -7.65 8.70 -2.38
N PHE A 7 -7.93 7.42 -2.22
CA PHE A 7 -7.99 6.49 -3.34
C PHE A 7 -9.21 5.56 -3.20
N LYS A 8 -9.56 4.96 -4.31
CA LYS A 8 -10.71 4.05 -4.38
C LYS A 8 -10.22 2.61 -4.56
N SER A 9 -10.82 1.70 -3.82
CA SER A 9 -10.64 0.28 -3.97
C SER A 9 -11.96 -0.41 -3.66
N HIS A 10 -12.39 -1.31 -4.53
CA HIS A 10 -13.66 -2.05 -4.35
C HIS A 10 -14.84 -1.10 -4.10
N ASN A 11 -14.88 0.01 -4.83
CA ASN A 11 -15.91 1.05 -4.71
C ASN A 11 -15.97 1.71 -3.31
N GLN A 12 -14.93 1.57 -2.50
CA GLN A 12 -14.83 2.20 -1.19
C GLN A 12 -13.71 3.24 -1.21
N LEU A 13 -13.84 4.27 -0.39
CA LEU A 13 -12.83 5.32 -0.27
C LEU A 13 -11.90 5.02 0.90
N PHE A 14 -10.63 5.09 0.61
CA PHE A 14 -9.55 4.88 1.57
C PHE A 14 -8.58 6.05 1.51
N ALA A 15 -7.78 6.19 2.54
CA ALA A 15 -6.77 7.25 2.58
C ALA A 15 -5.48 6.74 3.23
N ILE A 16 -4.39 7.38 2.86
CA ILE A 16 -3.11 7.28 3.55
C ILE A 16 -2.56 8.70 3.71
N ARG A 17 -1.72 8.90 4.73
CA ARG A 17 -1.15 10.24 4.99
C ARG A 17 -0.16 10.61 3.90
N VAL A 18 -0.24 11.85 3.43
CA VAL A 18 0.71 12.39 2.43
C VAL A 18 2.15 12.25 2.91
N LYS A 19 2.40 12.40 4.21
CA LYS A 19 3.75 12.28 4.77
C LYS A 19 4.39 10.91 4.54
N ASN A 20 3.58 9.88 4.31
CA ASN A 20 4.06 8.52 4.05
C ASN A 20 4.17 8.22 2.55
N VAL A 21 3.83 9.16 1.69
CA VAL A 21 3.81 8.97 0.23
C VAL A 21 5.01 9.67 -0.39
N ASP A 22 5.77 8.92 -1.19
CA ASP A 22 6.85 9.51 -2.00
C ASP A 22 6.29 10.08 -3.30
N ARG A 23 5.52 9.28 -4.04
CA ARG A 23 4.86 9.71 -5.27
C ARG A 23 3.86 8.69 -5.75
N VAL A 24 3.06 9.10 -6.73
CA VAL A 24 2.13 8.22 -7.45
C VAL A 24 2.68 8.01 -8.85
N ILE A 25 2.70 6.76 -9.30
CA ILE A 25 3.19 6.43 -10.65
C ILE A 25 2.16 5.57 -11.38
N GLU A 26 2.26 5.55 -12.70
CA GLU A 26 1.52 4.63 -13.53
C GLU A 26 2.38 3.41 -13.80
N ALA A 27 1.93 2.26 -13.34
CA ALA A 27 2.61 1.00 -13.59
C ALA A 27 1.57 -0.11 -13.53
N ASN A 28 1.61 -1.03 -14.47
CA ASN A 28 0.68 -2.14 -14.54
C ASN A 28 1.34 -3.47 -14.88
N ARG A 29 2.67 -3.48 -14.94
CA ARG A 29 3.44 -4.69 -15.16
C ARG A 29 4.46 -4.82 -14.05
N PHE A 30 4.45 -5.97 -13.38
CA PHE A 30 5.31 -6.24 -12.26
C PHE A 30 6.03 -7.56 -12.46
N ILE A 31 7.24 -7.65 -11.93
CA ILE A 31 8.02 -8.88 -11.97
C ILE A 31 7.49 -9.78 -10.86
N ALA A 32 6.87 -10.90 -11.24
CA ALA A 32 6.30 -11.82 -10.27
C ALA A 32 7.39 -12.52 -9.47
N LEU A 33 7.16 -12.65 -8.17
CA LEU A 33 8.06 -13.38 -7.27
C LEU A 33 7.46 -14.73 -6.93
N PRO A 34 8.27 -15.79 -6.83
CA PRO A 34 7.76 -17.08 -6.37
C PRO A 34 7.52 -17.07 -4.86
N GLU A 35 6.58 -17.89 -4.41
CA GLU A 35 6.35 -18.19 -3.01
C GLU A 35 6.05 -16.97 -2.12
N VAL A 36 5.40 -15.94 -2.69
CA VAL A 36 4.89 -14.81 -1.91
C VAL A 36 3.36 -14.88 -1.81
N ALA A 37 2.79 -14.10 -0.90
CA ALA A 37 1.33 -14.04 -0.76
C ALA A 37 0.69 -13.51 -2.04
N GLU A 38 -0.53 -13.95 -2.32
CA GLU A 38 -1.25 -13.55 -3.54
C GLU A 38 -1.46 -12.04 -3.66
N PHE A 39 -1.57 -11.32 -2.55
CA PHE A 39 -1.75 -9.87 -2.60
C PHE A 39 -0.46 -9.13 -2.99
N ILE A 40 0.68 -9.79 -3.03
CA ILE A 40 1.93 -9.22 -3.53
C ILE A 40 1.98 -9.51 -5.03
N LEU A 41 1.76 -8.47 -5.83
CA LEU A 41 1.73 -8.61 -7.29
C LEU A 41 3.10 -8.89 -7.88
N GLY A 42 4.15 -8.56 -7.14
CA GLY A 42 5.52 -8.72 -7.58
C GLY A 42 6.33 -7.50 -7.18
N VAL A 43 7.38 -7.22 -7.94
CA VAL A 43 8.24 -6.06 -7.70
C VAL A 43 8.27 -5.17 -8.93
N TYR A 44 8.53 -3.90 -8.72
CA TYR A 44 8.67 -2.89 -9.76
C TYR A 44 10.03 -2.22 -9.61
N GLU A 45 10.80 -2.19 -10.69
CA GLU A 45 12.07 -1.48 -10.68
C GLU A 45 11.84 0.00 -10.88
N TYR A 46 12.28 0.80 -9.90
CA TYR A 46 12.13 2.24 -9.92
C TYR A 46 13.41 2.89 -9.40
N HIS A 47 14.09 3.65 -10.26
CA HIS A 47 15.38 4.29 -9.93
C HIS A 47 16.37 3.31 -9.30
N ASP A 48 16.57 2.18 -9.98
CA ASP A 48 17.47 1.09 -9.58
C ASP A 48 17.11 0.38 -8.27
N ASN A 49 15.89 0.63 -7.76
CA ASN A 49 15.36 -0.07 -6.60
C ASN A 49 14.26 -1.02 -7.02
N MET A 50 14.23 -2.18 -6.40
CA MET A 50 13.15 -3.16 -6.58
C MET A 50 12.14 -2.95 -5.47
N ILE A 51 10.94 -2.53 -5.84
CA ILE A 51 9.91 -2.15 -4.88
C ILE A 51 8.79 -3.19 -4.90
N PRO A 52 8.50 -3.85 -3.75
CA PRO A 52 7.36 -4.77 -3.67
C PRO A 52 6.05 -4.01 -3.84
N ILE A 53 5.11 -4.63 -4.57
CA ILE A 53 3.82 -4.02 -4.87
C ILE A 53 2.71 -4.85 -4.24
N VAL A 54 1.94 -4.24 -3.35
CA VAL A 54 0.79 -4.86 -2.69
C VAL A 54 -0.48 -4.43 -3.40
N ASP A 55 -1.30 -5.40 -3.79
CA ASP A 55 -2.64 -5.13 -4.31
C ASP A 55 -3.58 -4.88 -3.15
N VAL A 56 -4.00 -3.63 -2.98
CA VAL A 56 -4.83 -3.23 -1.84
C VAL A 56 -6.16 -3.99 -1.81
N ARG A 57 -6.83 -4.10 -2.96
CA ARG A 57 -8.11 -4.80 -3.02
C ARG A 57 -7.97 -6.28 -2.67
N LYS A 58 -6.92 -6.93 -3.17
CA LYS A 58 -6.67 -8.33 -2.85
C LYS A 58 -6.41 -8.52 -1.35
N LYS A 59 -5.61 -7.63 -0.77
CA LYS A 59 -5.30 -7.69 0.67
C LYS A 59 -6.54 -7.48 1.54
N LEU A 60 -7.37 -6.48 1.20
CA LEU A 60 -8.52 -6.10 2.02
C LEU A 60 -9.75 -6.94 1.75
N PHE A 61 -10.01 -7.31 0.50
CA PHE A 61 -11.28 -7.91 0.09
C PHE A 61 -11.14 -9.29 -0.54
N GLY A 62 -9.92 -9.75 -0.76
CA GLY A 62 -9.69 -11.08 -1.34
C GLY A 62 -9.86 -11.17 -2.85
N LYS A 63 -10.03 -10.06 -3.54
CA LYS A 63 -10.15 -9.99 -5.00
C LYS A 63 -9.12 -9.03 -5.57
N PHE A 64 -8.50 -9.41 -6.68
CA PHE A 64 -7.54 -8.52 -7.33
C PHE A 64 -8.19 -7.23 -7.81
N SER A 65 -7.41 -6.14 -7.74
CA SER A 65 -7.81 -4.85 -8.30
C SER A 65 -8.09 -4.99 -9.79
N GLU A 66 -9.12 -4.29 -10.28
CA GLU A 66 -9.39 -4.20 -11.69
C GLU A 66 -8.36 -3.27 -12.32
N GLN A 67 -7.71 -3.75 -13.38
CA GLN A 67 -6.73 -2.96 -14.11
C GLN A 67 -7.45 -2.06 -15.11
N SER A 68 -7.17 -0.75 -15.07
CA SER A 68 -7.73 0.23 -15.99
C SER A 68 -6.73 1.37 -16.19
N GLU A 69 -7.12 2.35 -17.00
CA GLU A 69 -6.28 3.54 -17.20
C GLU A 69 -6.16 4.39 -15.93
N GLU A 70 -7.11 4.27 -15.02
CA GLU A 70 -7.11 5.00 -13.75
C GLU A 70 -6.26 4.32 -12.68
N SER A 71 -5.89 3.06 -12.87
CA SER A 71 -5.09 2.33 -11.89
C SER A 71 -3.71 2.97 -11.70
N LYS A 72 -3.27 3.06 -10.45
CA LYS A 72 -2.00 3.71 -10.10
C LYS A 72 -1.28 2.90 -9.02
N VAL A 73 0.00 3.18 -8.90
CA VAL A 73 0.81 2.69 -7.77
C VAL A 73 1.16 3.89 -6.91
N ILE A 74 0.84 3.79 -5.62
CA ILE A 74 1.24 4.79 -4.62
C ILE A 74 2.53 4.28 -3.99
N LEU A 75 3.64 4.98 -4.25
CA LEU A 75 4.92 4.65 -3.63
C LEU A 75 4.98 5.25 -2.24
N CYS A 76 5.15 4.40 -1.25
CA CYS A 76 5.12 4.75 0.16
C CYS A 76 6.45 4.46 0.83
N ARG A 77 6.71 5.14 1.94
CA ARG A 77 7.77 4.77 2.86
C ARG A 77 7.17 4.16 4.11
N TRP A 78 7.69 2.99 4.47
CA TRP A 78 7.31 2.28 5.68
C TRP A 78 8.55 1.62 6.27
N GLN A 79 8.88 1.99 7.51
CA GLN A 79 10.07 1.48 8.22
C GLN A 79 11.35 1.57 7.37
N ASN A 80 11.56 2.73 6.73
CA ASN A 80 12.71 3.02 5.86
C ASN A 80 12.80 2.18 4.59
N HIS A 81 11.73 1.47 4.23
CA HIS A 81 11.64 0.72 2.98
C HIS A 81 10.60 1.35 2.06
N SER A 82 10.89 1.31 0.76
CA SER A 82 9.92 1.73 -0.25
C SER A 82 8.98 0.58 -0.54
N GLN A 83 7.68 0.88 -0.58
CA GLN A 83 6.61 -0.07 -0.88
C GLN A 83 5.63 0.56 -1.84
N GLY A 84 5.03 -0.24 -2.70
CA GLY A 84 4.00 0.24 -3.59
C GLY A 84 2.64 -0.33 -3.23
N LEU A 85 1.62 0.52 -3.33
CA LEU A 85 0.22 0.13 -3.21
C LEU A 85 -0.44 0.24 -4.58
N TYR A 86 -0.90 -0.88 -5.12
CA TYR A 86 -1.66 -0.87 -6.37
C TYR A 86 -3.12 -0.62 -6.04
N VAL A 87 -3.66 0.48 -6.59
CA VAL A 87 -5.02 0.93 -6.32
C VAL A 87 -5.78 1.15 -7.63
N GLU A 88 -7.11 1.07 -7.56
CA GLU A 88 -7.94 1.14 -8.74
C GLU A 88 -8.11 2.55 -9.28
N ASP A 89 -8.06 3.57 -8.40
CA ASP A 89 -8.18 4.97 -8.79
C ASP A 89 -7.66 5.89 -7.68
N ILE A 90 -7.10 7.02 -8.06
CA ILE A 90 -6.71 8.09 -7.13
C ILE A 90 -7.75 9.19 -7.24
N ILE A 91 -8.37 9.55 -6.12
CA ILE A 91 -9.38 10.61 -6.08
C ILE A 91 -8.72 11.98 -5.97
N GLY A 92 -7.68 12.07 -5.13
CA GLY A 92 -6.96 13.31 -4.96
C GLY A 92 -6.27 13.41 -3.62
N ILE A 93 -5.78 14.62 -3.32
CA ILE A 93 -5.19 14.95 -2.03
C ILE A 93 -6.13 15.93 -1.32
N SER A 94 -6.47 15.63 -0.08
CA SER A 94 -7.44 16.43 0.67
C SER A 94 -7.05 16.55 2.15
N TYR A 95 -7.43 17.68 2.74
CA TYR A 95 -7.52 17.79 4.19
C TYR A 95 -8.86 17.18 4.59
N MET A 96 -8.88 16.43 5.67
CA MET A 96 -10.12 15.79 6.14
C MET A 96 -10.16 15.81 7.66
N GLU A 97 -11.37 15.85 8.19
CA GLU A 97 -11.60 15.81 9.63
C GLU A 97 -11.93 14.39 10.07
N GLU A 98 -11.47 14.05 11.28
CA GLU A 98 -11.81 12.78 11.89
C GLU A 98 -13.27 12.74 12.31
N THR A 99 -13.95 11.64 12.02
CA THR A 99 -15.31 11.38 12.45
C THR A 99 -15.28 10.22 13.45
N ASN A 100 -15.81 10.45 14.63
CA ASN A 100 -15.88 9.44 15.68
C ASN A 100 -17.27 8.81 15.72
N TYR A 101 -17.29 7.48 15.72
CA TYR A 101 -18.50 6.68 15.87
C TYR A 101 -18.37 5.89 17.15
N GLU A 102 -19.33 6.09 18.08
CA GLU A 102 -19.25 5.47 19.41
C GLU A 102 -19.86 4.06 19.47
N GLN A 103 -20.50 3.59 18.39
CA GLN A 103 -21.11 2.27 18.37
C GLN A 103 -20.07 1.18 18.63
N ASP A 104 -20.44 0.21 19.44
CA ASP A 104 -19.58 -0.92 19.78
C ASP A 104 -19.04 -1.64 18.57
N PHE A 105 -19.87 -1.79 17.53
CA PHE A 105 -19.49 -2.39 16.26
C PHE A 105 -18.30 -1.68 15.60
N VAL A 106 -18.35 -0.34 15.56
CA VAL A 106 -17.28 0.47 14.95
C VAL A 106 -16.01 0.38 15.79
N GLN A 107 -16.13 0.44 17.11
CA GLN A 107 -14.98 0.31 17.99
C GLN A 107 -14.32 -1.07 17.84
N ALA A 108 -15.12 -2.12 17.65
CA ALA A 108 -14.60 -3.45 17.40
C ALA A 108 -13.84 -3.53 16.07
N LEU A 109 -14.32 -2.84 15.03
CA LEU A 109 -13.62 -2.77 13.75
C LEU A 109 -12.25 -2.09 13.87
N LEU A 110 -12.20 -0.97 14.60
CA LEU A 110 -10.94 -0.24 14.80
C LEU A 110 -9.91 -1.07 15.55
N LYS A 111 -10.36 -1.92 16.48
CA LYS A 111 -9.46 -2.81 17.23
C LYS A 111 -8.82 -3.89 16.39
N LYS A 112 -9.39 -4.21 15.20
CA LYS A 112 -8.79 -5.20 14.30
C LYS A 112 -7.50 -4.72 13.65
N GLY A 113 -7.24 -3.41 13.68
CA GLY A 113 -5.95 -2.84 13.31
C GLY A 113 -5.71 -2.60 11.83
N TYR A 114 -6.70 -2.79 10.94
CA TYR A 114 -6.51 -2.47 9.52
C TYR A 114 -7.02 -1.06 9.16
N ILE A 115 -7.92 -0.51 9.96
CA ILE A 115 -8.40 0.87 9.83
C ILE A 115 -7.99 1.62 11.08
N GLU A 116 -7.26 2.73 10.91
CA GLU A 116 -6.85 3.57 12.03
C GLU A 116 -8.01 4.44 12.52
N LYS A 117 -8.71 5.07 11.60
CA LYS A 117 -9.84 5.93 11.92
C LYS A 117 -10.68 6.22 10.69
N PHE A 118 -11.84 6.81 10.91
CA PHE A 118 -12.73 7.27 9.85
C PHE A 118 -12.58 8.77 9.66
N LEU A 119 -12.60 9.19 8.40
CA LEU A 119 -12.48 10.59 8.00
C LEU A 119 -13.70 10.96 7.17
N LYS A 120 -13.97 12.26 7.05
CA LYS A 120 -15.04 12.77 6.20
C LYS A 120 -14.46 13.58 5.05
N LEU A 121 -14.91 13.24 3.84
CA LEU A 121 -14.68 14.03 2.65
C LEU A 121 -16.06 14.41 2.12
N GLU A 122 -16.48 15.66 2.37
CA GLU A 122 -17.85 16.11 2.10
C GLU A 122 -18.84 15.21 2.84
N ASP A 123 -19.72 14.51 2.12
CA ASP A 123 -20.70 13.61 2.72
C ASP A 123 -20.24 12.14 2.73
N GLU A 124 -19.04 11.86 2.26
CA GLU A 124 -18.53 10.49 2.15
C GLU A 124 -17.59 10.14 3.28
N VAL A 125 -17.69 8.90 3.73
CA VAL A 125 -16.79 8.34 4.75
C VAL A 125 -15.57 7.76 4.05
N VAL A 126 -14.39 8.13 4.56
CA VAL A 126 -13.11 7.65 4.05
C VAL A 126 -12.43 6.88 5.19
N MET A 127 -11.91 5.70 4.88
CA MET A 127 -11.22 4.86 5.87
C MET A 127 -9.71 5.07 5.77
N LEU A 128 -9.10 5.55 6.86
CA LEU A 128 -7.65 5.69 6.93
C LEU A 128 -7.05 4.33 7.24
N ILE A 129 -6.31 3.78 6.28
CA ILE A 129 -5.74 2.43 6.42
C ILE A 129 -4.44 2.49 7.21
N GLU A 130 -4.24 1.49 8.07
CA GLU A 130 -2.97 1.26 8.74
C GLU A 130 -1.97 0.66 7.77
N LEU A 131 -0.86 1.35 7.52
CA LEU A 131 0.20 0.82 6.66
C LEU A 131 0.81 -0.45 7.24
N ASP A 132 0.86 -0.55 8.58
CA ASP A 132 1.34 -1.77 9.23
C ASP A 132 0.51 -2.98 8.83
N TYR A 133 -0.79 -2.84 8.71
CA TYR A 133 -1.65 -3.94 8.27
C TYR A 133 -1.33 -4.37 6.84
N LEU A 134 -1.06 -3.40 5.96
CA LEU A 134 -0.75 -3.70 4.57
C LEU A 134 0.63 -4.33 4.39
N PHE A 135 1.61 -3.94 5.20
CA PHE A 135 3.01 -4.29 4.98
C PHE A 135 3.62 -5.19 6.05
N ASN A 136 3.13 -5.15 7.29
CA ASN A 136 3.75 -5.88 8.39
C ASN A 136 3.21 -7.31 8.51
N ASN A 137 3.55 -8.16 7.54
CA ASN A 137 3.21 -9.58 7.57
C ASN A 137 4.42 -10.39 7.14
N GLU A 138 4.40 -11.69 7.43
CA GLU A 138 5.56 -12.56 7.16
C GLU A 138 5.92 -12.61 5.68
N GLN A 139 4.93 -12.65 4.79
CA GLN A 139 5.19 -12.71 3.36
C GLN A 139 5.82 -11.43 2.83
N THR A 140 5.38 -10.26 3.35
CA THR A 140 5.97 -8.98 2.96
C THR A 140 7.39 -8.87 3.50
N LYS A 141 7.62 -9.26 4.75
CA LYS A 141 8.96 -9.30 5.34
C LYS A 141 9.87 -10.25 4.58
N GLN A 142 9.35 -11.41 4.19
CA GLN A 142 10.09 -12.38 3.41
C GLN A 142 10.51 -11.80 2.05
N ALA A 143 9.61 -11.11 1.37
CA ALA A 143 9.90 -10.47 0.10
C ALA A 143 11.01 -9.43 0.24
N PHE A 144 10.99 -8.62 1.30
CA PHE A 144 12.06 -7.66 1.58
C PHE A 144 13.39 -8.33 1.84
N LEU A 145 13.40 -9.37 2.66
CA LEU A 145 14.63 -10.09 2.96
C LEU A 145 15.26 -10.69 1.69
N GLU A 146 14.42 -11.26 0.83
CA GLU A 146 14.88 -11.80 -0.45
C GLU A 146 15.47 -10.71 -1.35
N LEU A 147 14.83 -9.54 -1.43
CA LEU A 147 15.34 -8.42 -2.21
C LEU A 147 16.65 -7.89 -1.65
N GLU A 148 16.78 -7.76 -0.33
CA GLU A 148 18.03 -7.36 0.31
C GLU A 148 19.15 -8.36 0.05
N GLN A 149 18.85 -9.66 0.12
CA GLN A 149 19.83 -10.71 -0.16
C GLN A 149 20.29 -10.65 -1.62
N LEU A 150 19.39 -10.43 -2.56
CA LEU A 150 19.73 -10.30 -3.97
C LEU A 150 20.62 -9.08 -4.22
N ALA A 151 20.30 -7.94 -3.63
CA ALA A 151 21.11 -6.73 -3.73
C ALA A 151 22.52 -6.96 -3.16
N ASN A 152 22.62 -7.58 -1.98
CA ASN A 152 23.90 -7.89 -1.34
C ASN A 152 24.70 -8.91 -2.17
N ALA A 153 24.05 -9.90 -2.76
CA ALA A 153 24.71 -10.89 -3.59
C ALA A 153 25.30 -10.26 -4.86
N GLU A 154 24.60 -9.31 -5.49
CA GLU A 154 25.10 -8.58 -6.64
C GLU A 154 26.32 -7.73 -6.29
N GLU A 155 26.29 -7.01 -5.16
CA GLU A 155 27.42 -6.23 -4.68
C GLU A 155 28.64 -7.11 -4.38
N ASN A 156 28.43 -8.26 -3.75
CA ASN A 156 29.50 -9.19 -3.43
C ASN A 156 29.97 -9.98 -4.65
N GLY A 157 29.09 -10.20 -5.64
CA GLY A 157 29.41 -10.92 -6.86
C GLY A 157 30.43 -10.20 -7.73
N ASP A 158 30.39 -8.88 -7.79
CA ASP A 158 31.30 -8.07 -8.59
C ASP A 158 32.71 -8.01 -7.98
N GLY A 159 32.85 -8.33 -6.70
CA GLY A 159 34.15 -8.34 -6.02
C GLY A 159 34.85 -9.70 -5.98
N SER A 160 34.25 -10.76 -6.49
CA SER A 160 34.76 -12.13 -6.34
C SER A 160 35.59 -12.63 -7.51
N ASN A 161 35.89 -11.77 -8.46
CA ASN A 161 36.81 -12.07 -9.56
C ASN A 161 38.19 -11.50 -9.28
#